data_983ece57e6ec2f2d0984c429bec4e5d8
#
_entry.id   983ece57e6ec2f2d0984c429bec4e5d8
#
_cell.length_a   1.000
_cell.length_b   1.000
_cell.length_c   1.000
_cell.angle_alpha   90.00
_cell.angle_beta   90.00
_cell.angle_gamma   90.00
#
_symmetry.space_group_name_H-M   'P 1'
#
loop_
_entity.id
_entity.type
_entity.pdbx_description
1 polymer ?
#
loop_
_entity_poly.entity_id
_entity_poly.type
_entity_poly.pdbx_seq_one_letter_code
_entity_poly.pdbx_strand_id
1 'polypeptide(L)'
;MLSEPVLQLQDVLAVLAQKSSATADLLALSAQVEDRLRDDPAYLAEVAGWAHRHDGRGIPGRAHSSADRSGRVPARDFSASPASPDGDRPRGDYEVQSTLIVLSTADDQPADRFAAGRALQRAALALTADGLGTGLAGQLVEDPDTRARAAELLGIDGRTVQQVLRVGRPPADLVAGRSGRLPLRAVLSQAR
;
A
#
# COMPACT_ATOMS: atom_id res chain seq x y z
N MET A 1 24.13 -3.33 -4.89
CA MET A 1 24.16 -4.80 -4.76
C MET A 1 22.73 -5.22 -4.48
N LEU A 2 22.06 -5.81 -5.45
CA LEU A 2 20.65 -6.16 -5.36
C LEU A 2 20.46 -7.21 -4.27
N SER A 3 19.45 -7.03 -3.44
CA SER A 3 19.06 -8.01 -2.42
C SER A 3 18.63 -9.30 -3.12
N GLU A 4 19.06 -10.44 -2.60
CA GLU A 4 18.64 -11.73 -3.15
C GLU A 4 17.12 -11.91 -3.07
N PRO A 5 16.50 -12.62 -4.02
CA PRO A 5 15.07 -12.90 -3.97
C PRO A 5 14.74 -13.70 -2.71
N VAL A 6 13.84 -13.15 -1.89
CA VAL A 6 13.47 -13.73 -0.58
C VAL A 6 12.53 -14.92 -0.72
N LEU A 7 11.72 -14.96 -1.77
CA LEU A 7 10.76 -16.04 -1.97
C LEU A 7 10.32 -16.11 -3.44
N GLN A 8 10.51 -17.28 -4.06
CA GLN A 8 9.87 -17.58 -5.34
C GLN A 8 8.62 -18.42 -5.06
N LEU A 9 7.46 -17.83 -5.27
CA LEU A 9 6.17 -18.50 -5.14
C LEU A 9 5.54 -18.55 -6.53
N GLN A 10 5.62 -19.71 -7.22
CA GLN A 10 4.92 -19.92 -8.49
C GLN A 10 4.91 -18.65 -9.36
N ASP A 11 5.92 -18.38 -10.14
CA ASP A 11 6.01 -17.23 -11.08
C ASP A 11 6.00 -15.82 -10.45
N VAL A 12 5.87 -15.71 -9.11
CA VAL A 12 5.98 -14.45 -8.38
C VAL A 12 7.37 -14.32 -7.78
N LEU A 13 8.08 -13.27 -8.15
CA LEU A 13 9.35 -12.88 -7.54
C LEU A 13 9.09 -11.88 -6.42
N ALA A 14 9.55 -12.19 -5.21
CA ALA A 14 9.60 -11.23 -4.11
C ALA A 14 11.02 -10.69 -3.96
N VAL A 15 11.16 -9.37 -4.01
CA VAL A 15 12.43 -8.66 -3.79
C VAL A 15 12.37 -7.91 -2.48
N LEU A 16 13.35 -8.14 -1.61
CA LEU A 16 13.51 -7.39 -0.38
C LEU A 16 14.40 -6.17 -0.64
N ALA A 17 13.81 -4.98 -0.61
CA ALA A 17 14.54 -3.72 -0.63
C ALA A 17 14.73 -3.23 0.81
N GLN A 18 15.95 -3.28 1.31
CA GLN A 18 16.29 -2.86 2.67
C GLN A 18 17.60 -2.08 2.67
N LYS A 19 17.61 -0.93 3.33
CA LYS A 19 18.80 -0.08 3.53
C LYS A 19 19.56 0.27 2.25
N SER A 20 18.86 0.38 1.12
CA SER A 20 19.43 0.67 -0.18
C SER A 20 18.95 2.01 -0.72
N SER A 21 19.67 2.56 -1.70
CA SER A 21 19.19 3.71 -2.48
C SER A 21 17.83 3.41 -3.12
N ALA A 22 17.65 2.19 -3.63
CA ALA A 22 16.38 1.76 -4.22
C ALA A 22 15.18 1.90 -3.29
N THR A 23 15.35 1.66 -1.96
CA THR A 23 14.26 1.90 -1.00
C THR A 23 13.89 3.37 -0.92
N ALA A 24 14.87 4.26 -0.85
CA ALA A 24 14.63 5.70 -0.82
C ALA A 24 14.00 6.19 -2.12
N ASP A 25 14.49 5.69 -3.26
CA ASP A 25 13.97 6.05 -4.59
C ASP A 25 12.52 5.57 -4.78
N LEU A 26 12.18 4.36 -4.31
CA LEU A 26 10.79 3.86 -4.33
C LEU A 26 9.87 4.69 -3.44
N LEU A 27 10.33 5.11 -2.26
CA LEU A 27 9.55 5.99 -1.38
C LEU A 27 9.36 7.37 -2.00
N ALA A 28 10.41 7.94 -2.62
CA ALA A 28 10.32 9.21 -3.33
C ALA A 28 9.34 9.12 -4.52
N LEU A 29 9.37 8.01 -5.26
CA LEU A 29 8.44 7.77 -6.35
C LEU A 29 6.99 7.66 -5.85
N SER A 30 6.78 7.01 -4.70
CA SER A 30 5.45 6.96 -4.04
C SER A 30 4.96 8.35 -3.60
N ALA A 31 5.86 9.20 -3.11
CA ALA A 31 5.51 10.57 -2.74
C ALA A 31 5.06 11.39 -3.96
N GLN A 32 5.73 11.25 -5.11
CA GLN A 32 5.33 11.94 -6.35
C GLN A 32 3.92 11.55 -6.81
N VAL A 33 3.55 10.27 -6.64
CA VAL A 33 2.17 9.83 -6.97
C VAL A 33 1.17 10.47 -6.01
N GLU A 34 1.48 10.48 -4.71
CA GLU A 34 0.59 11.07 -3.70
C GLU A 34 0.40 12.58 -3.93
N ASP A 35 1.44 13.30 -4.33
CA ASP A 35 1.34 14.72 -4.67
C ASP A 35 0.43 14.94 -5.88
N ARG A 36 0.58 14.12 -6.95
CA ARG A 36 -0.30 14.19 -8.12
C ARG A 36 -1.77 13.90 -7.78
N LEU A 37 -2.01 12.91 -6.93
CA LEU A 37 -3.36 12.56 -6.49
C LEU A 37 -3.99 13.66 -5.63
N ARG A 38 -3.19 14.37 -4.84
CA ARG A 38 -3.65 15.51 -4.03
C ARG A 38 -4.10 16.67 -4.89
N ASP A 39 -3.52 16.83 -6.08
CA ASP A 39 -3.88 17.88 -7.04
C ASP A 39 -5.08 17.50 -7.93
N ASP A 40 -5.62 16.27 -7.80
CA ASP A 40 -6.77 15.79 -8.56
C ASP A 40 -8.09 15.97 -7.77
N PRO A 41 -8.96 16.93 -8.14
CA PRO A 41 -10.24 17.15 -7.44
C PRO A 41 -11.19 15.95 -7.53
N ALA A 42 -11.14 15.15 -8.61
CA ALA A 42 -12.00 14.00 -8.77
C ALA A 42 -11.59 12.89 -7.81
N TYR A 43 -10.29 12.64 -7.67
CA TYR A 43 -9.75 11.72 -6.68
C TYR A 43 -10.10 12.15 -5.24
N LEU A 44 -9.91 13.44 -4.92
CA LEU A 44 -10.25 13.97 -3.59
C LEU A 44 -11.74 13.81 -3.27
N ALA A 45 -12.62 14.03 -4.26
CA ALA A 45 -14.06 13.85 -4.09
C ALA A 45 -14.42 12.38 -3.83
N GLU A 46 -13.78 11.44 -4.53
CA GLU A 46 -13.96 10.00 -4.33
C GLU A 46 -13.48 9.59 -2.93
N VAL A 47 -12.27 9.99 -2.53
CA VAL A 47 -11.71 9.69 -1.20
C VAL A 47 -12.63 10.21 -0.10
N ALA A 48 -13.08 11.46 -0.20
CA ALA A 48 -14.00 12.06 0.76
C ALA A 48 -15.32 11.29 0.86
N GLY A 49 -15.84 10.79 -0.27
CA GLY A 49 -17.04 9.95 -0.34
C GLY A 49 -16.90 8.62 0.40
N TRP A 50 -15.68 8.08 0.52
CA TRP A 50 -15.40 6.84 1.24
C TRP A 50 -14.93 7.05 2.69
N ALA A 51 -14.15 8.10 2.93
CA ALA A 51 -13.50 8.34 4.23
C ALA A 51 -14.44 8.99 5.26
N HIS A 52 -15.41 9.78 4.82
CA HIS A 52 -16.30 10.53 5.72
C HIS A 52 -17.70 9.93 5.86
N ARG A 53 -17.85 8.62 5.65
CA ARG A 53 -19.15 7.94 5.76
C ARG A 53 -19.52 7.64 7.21
N HIS A 54 -20.80 7.84 7.52
CA HIS A 54 -21.37 7.55 8.85
C HIS A 54 -22.28 6.31 8.86
N ASP A 55 -22.42 5.60 7.72
CA ASP A 55 -23.30 4.45 7.54
C ASP A 55 -22.60 3.10 7.84
N GLY A 56 -21.43 3.11 8.46
CA GLY A 56 -20.64 1.91 8.76
C GLY A 56 -19.88 1.34 7.56
N ARG A 57 -19.91 2.02 6.42
CA ARG A 57 -19.13 1.69 5.21
C ARG A 57 -17.91 2.59 5.11
N GLY A 58 -16.99 2.23 4.21
CA GLY A 58 -15.82 3.05 3.90
C GLY A 58 -14.70 2.94 4.94
N ILE A 59 -13.87 3.95 4.99
CA ILE A 59 -12.65 3.98 5.80
C ILE A 59 -12.95 4.71 7.10
N PRO A 60 -12.93 4.04 8.27
CA PRO A 60 -13.18 4.71 9.54
C PRO A 60 -12.00 5.63 9.88
N GLY A 61 -12.28 6.83 10.43
CA GLY A 61 -11.25 7.84 10.74
C GLY A 61 -10.10 7.30 11.61
N ARG A 62 -10.38 6.36 12.53
CA ARG A 62 -9.34 5.69 13.33
C ARG A 62 -8.41 4.75 12.54
N ALA A 63 -8.73 4.45 11.27
CA ALA A 63 -7.89 3.67 10.37
C ALA A 63 -7.05 4.55 9.45
N HIS A 64 -7.19 5.88 9.54
CA HIS A 64 -6.33 6.80 8.81
C HIS A 64 -4.91 6.72 9.39
N SER A 65 -3.92 6.59 8.49
CA SER A 65 -2.51 6.65 8.89
C SER A 65 -2.13 8.07 9.29
N SER A 66 -1.22 8.21 10.25
CA SER A 66 -0.57 9.49 10.50
C SER A 66 0.36 9.86 9.32
N ALA A 67 0.62 11.15 9.14
CA ALA A 67 1.68 11.61 8.26
C ALA A 67 3.04 11.40 8.92
N ASP A 68 4.04 10.96 8.16
CA ASP A 68 5.43 10.94 8.66
C ASP A 68 5.92 12.37 8.89
N ARG A 69 6.33 12.68 10.12
CA ARG A 69 6.85 14.00 10.51
C ARG A 69 8.07 14.40 9.69
N SER A 70 8.88 13.42 9.30
CA SER A 70 10.08 13.64 8.49
C SER A 70 9.82 13.70 7.00
N GLY A 71 8.62 13.31 6.54
CA GLY A 71 8.26 13.24 5.13
C GLY A 71 8.93 12.12 4.32
N ARG A 72 9.72 11.25 4.96
CA ARG A 72 10.43 10.17 4.25
C ARG A 72 9.53 9.02 3.82
N VAL A 73 8.51 8.74 4.62
CA VAL A 73 7.57 7.64 4.37
C VAL A 73 6.23 8.21 3.90
N PRO A 74 5.96 8.22 2.61
CA PRO A 74 4.67 8.66 2.11
C PRO A 74 3.58 7.68 2.51
N ALA A 75 2.43 8.19 2.86
CA ALA A 75 1.26 7.40 3.17
C ALA A 75 0.03 8.11 2.61
N ARG A 76 -0.88 7.33 2.00
CA ARG A 76 -2.12 7.87 1.43
C ARG A 76 -2.92 8.65 2.47
N ASP A 77 -3.36 9.83 2.10
CA ASP A 77 -4.15 10.69 2.96
C ASP A 77 -5.65 10.50 2.72
N PHE A 78 -6.28 9.72 3.56
CA PHE A 78 -7.72 9.51 3.54
C PHE A 78 -8.51 10.60 4.28
N SER A 79 -7.85 11.60 4.87
CA SER A 79 -8.50 12.78 5.45
C SER A 79 -8.64 13.93 4.46
N ALA A 80 -7.95 13.87 3.32
CA ALA A 80 -8.01 14.87 2.26
C ALA A 80 -9.41 14.93 1.62
N SER A 81 -9.77 16.13 1.17
CA SER A 81 -11.02 16.40 0.48
C SER A 81 -10.85 17.61 -0.45
N PRO A 82 -11.78 17.87 -1.39
CA PRO A 82 -11.72 19.09 -2.22
C PRO A 82 -11.70 20.39 -1.42
N ALA A 83 -12.31 20.41 -0.23
CA ALA A 83 -12.32 21.56 0.67
C ALA A 83 -11.06 21.66 1.55
N SER A 84 -10.32 20.56 1.72
CA SER A 84 -9.08 20.45 2.51
C SER A 84 -8.13 19.47 1.85
N PRO A 85 -7.44 19.88 0.76
CA PRO A 85 -6.54 18.97 0.02
C PRO A 85 -5.37 18.43 0.86
N ASP A 86 -4.90 19.23 1.82
CA ASP A 86 -3.83 18.80 2.74
C ASP A 86 -4.30 17.85 3.86
N GLY A 87 -5.63 17.66 3.95
CA GLY A 87 -6.23 16.82 5.01
C GLY A 87 -5.99 17.40 6.41
N ASP A 88 -6.42 16.62 7.41
CA ASP A 88 -6.19 16.91 8.83
C ASP A 88 -5.89 15.60 9.56
N ARG A 89 -4.66 15.13 9.41
CA ARG A 89 -4.22 13.88 10.06
C ARG A 89 -3.06 14.14 11.03
N PRO A 90 -2.99 13.38 12.13
CA PRO A 90 -1.90 13.52 13.08
C PRO A 90 -0.55 13.22 12.41
N ARG A 91 0.51 13.79 12.95
CA ARG A 91 1.88 13.51 12.53
C ARG A 91 2.54 12.56 13.53
N GLY A 92 3.16 11.52 13.01
CA GLY A 92 3.89 10.51 13.77
C GLY A 92 5.34 10.39 13.30
N ASP A 93 6.14 9.74 14.10
CA ASP A 93 7.52 9.40 13.74
C ASP A 93 7.52 7.98 13.15
N TYR A 94 8.05 7.88 11.94
CA TYR A 94 8.21 6.61 11.24
C TYR A 94 9.65 6.15 11.31
N GLU A 95 9.92 4.92 10.94
CA GLU A 95 11.26 4.37 10.92
C GLU A 95 12.19 5.17 10.00
N VAL A 96 13.46 5.28 10.40
CA VAL A 96 14.50 5.95 9.59
C VAL A 96 14.82 5.16 8.33
N GLN A 97 14.67 3.83 8.38
CA GLN A 97 14.96 2.92 7.28
C GLN A 97 13.81 1.94 7.12
N SER A 98 13.03 2.14 6.08
CA SER A 98 11.93 1.24 5.74
C SER A 98 12.44 -0.06 5.12
N THR A 99 11.74 -1.15 5.41
CA THR A 99 11.88 -2.42 4.70
C THR A 99 10.70 -2.58 3.76
N LEU A 100 10.98 -2.76 2.47
CA LEU A 100 9.96 -2.97 1.45
C LEU A 100 10.08 -4.38 0.87
N ILE A 101 8.95 -5.05 0.71
CA ILE A 101 8.81 -6.28 -0.09
C ILE A 101 8.07 -5.89 -1.37
N VAL A 102 8.71 -6.16 -2.50
CA VAL A 102 8.12 -5.91 -3.82
C VAL A 102 7.76 -7.23 -4.47
N LEU A 103 6.51 -7.40 -4.83
CA LEU A 103 6.01 -8.58 -5.54
C LEU A 103 5.91 -8.25 -7.04
N SER A 104 6.50 -9.08 -7.88
CA SER A 104 6.45 -8.93 -9.33
C SER A 104 6.19 -10.25 -10.04
N THR A 105 5.59 -10.17 -11.21
CA THR A 105 5.31 -11.30 -12.11
C THR A 105 6.01 -11.09 -13.46
N ALA A 106 6.09 -12.12 -14.28
CA ALA A 106 6.66 -12.01 -15.63
C ALA A 106 5.83 -11.08 -16.50
N ASP A 107 4.50 -11.20 -16.42
CA ASP A 107 3.54 -10.42 -17.20
C ASP A 107 2.48 -9.77 -16.31
N ASP A 108 1.44 -9.16 -16.92
CA ASP A 108 0.30 -8.55 -16.24
C ASP A 108 -1.03 -9.18 -16.65
N GLN A 109 -1.03 -10.49 -16.89
CA GLN A 109 -2.24 -11.23 -17.20
C GLN A 109 -3.11 -11.45 -15.95
N PRO A 110 -4.41 -11.76 -16.10
CA PRO A 110 -5.27 -12.06 -14.95
C PRO A 110 -4.73 -13.17 -14.04
N ALA A 111 -4.05 -14.19 -14.62
CA ALA A 111 -3.41 -15.26 -13.86
C ALA A 111 -2.24 -14.74 -13.01
N ASP A 112 -1.45 -13.80 -13.53
CA ASP A 112 -0.33 -13.18 -12.82
C ASP A 112 -0.82 -12.36 -11.63
N ARG A 113 -1.85 -11.54 -11.84
CA ARG A 113 -2.49 -10.75 -10.78
C ARG A 113 -3.07 -11.63 -9.68
N PHE A 114 -3.68 -12.76 -10.05
CA PHE A 114 -4.19 -13.74 -9.08
C PHE A 114 -3.06 -14.41 -8.29
N ALA A 115 -1.98 -14.81 -8.97
CA ALA A 115 -0.79 -15.38 -8.32
C ALA A 115 -0.15 -14.37 -7.35
N ALA A 116 -0.01 -13.11 -7.76
CA ALA A 116 0.51 -12.04 -6.91
C ALA A 116 -0.38 -11.80 -5.67
N GLY A 117 -1.70 -11.81 -5.83
CA GLY A 117 -2.65 -11.69 -4.71
C GLY A 117 -2.52 -12.84 -3.70
N ARG A 118 -2.32 -14.07 -4.17
CA ARG A 118 -2.05 -15.23 -3.30
C ARG A 118 -0.72 -15.08 -2.56
N ALA A 119 0.33 -14.62 -3.24
CA ALA A 119 1.64 -14.38 -2.64
C ALA A 119 1.56 -13.27 -1.58
N LEU A 120 0.87 -12.17 -1.89
CA LEU A 120 0.59 -11.07 -0.96
C LEU A 120 -0.08 -11.57 0.32
N GLN A 121 -1.15 -12.34 0.19
CA GLN A 121 -1.89 -12.87 1.34
C GLN A 121 -1.01 -13.80 2.20
N ARG A 122 -0.22 -14.66 1.58
CA ARG A 122 0.70 -15.55 2.31
C ARG A 122 1.78 -14.75 3.05
N ALA A 123 2.37 -13.75 2.39
CA ALA A 123 3.36 -12.88 3.02
C ALA A 123 2.76 -12.13 4.22
N ALA A 124 1.60 -11.52 4.06
CA ALA A 124 0.92 -10.80 5.13
C ALA A 124 0.60 -11.68 6.34
N LEU A 125 0.12 -12.91 6.11
CA LEU A 125 -0.17 -13.88 7.18
C LEU A 125 1.09 -14.34 7.90
N ALA A 126 2.17 -14.66 7.16
CA ALA A 126 3.44 -15.07 7.76
C ALA A 126 4.05 -13.94 8.61
N LEU A 127 4.10 -12.72 8.07
CA LEU A 127 4.60 -11.55 8.80
C LEU A 127 3.77 -11.26 10.06
N THR A 128 2.45 -11.40 9.97
CA THR A 128 1.57 -11.24 11.14
C THR A 128 1.84 -12.31 12.20
N ALA A 129 2.08 -13.56 11.81
CA ALA A 129 2.43 -14.64 12.73
C ALA A 129 3.75 -14.35 13.47
N ASP A 130 4.69 -13.65 12.82
CA ASP A 130 5.97 -13.22 13.40
C ASP A 130 5.86 -11.88 14.17
N GLY A 131 4.65 -11.37 14.38
CA GLY A 131 4.40 -10.11 15.10
C GLY A 131 4.82 -8.86 14.32
N LEU A 132 4.90 -8.96 12.99
CA LEU A 132 5.19 -7.83 12.11
C LEU A 132 3.90 -7.26 11.51
N GLY A 133 3.90 -5.94 11.32
CA GLY A 133 2.85 -5.23 10.61
C GLY A 133 3.22 -5.00 9.14
N THR A 134 2.20 -4.88 8.30
CA THR A 134 2.36 -4.56 6.89
C THR A 134 1.53 -3.34 6.51
N GLY A 135 2.09 -2.48 5.66
CA GLY A 135 1.39 -1.37 5.00
C GLY A 135 1.53 -1.50 3.50
N LEU A 136 0.43 -1.33 2.76
CA LEU A 136 0.46 -1.34 1.31
C LEU A 136 0.92 0.02 0.79
N ALA A 137 1.93 0.04 -0.08
CA ALA A 137 2.35 1.20 -0.87
C ALA A 137 1.76 1.07 -2.29
N GLY A 138 0.43 1.00 -2.37
CA GLY A 138 -0.31 0.74 -3.59
C GLY A 138 -0.14 1.83 -4.66
N GLN A 139 0.12 3.06 -4.25
CA GLN A 139 0.30 4.20 -5.16
C GLN A 139 1.31 3.92 -6.27
N LEU A 140 2.40 3.22 -5.94
CA LEU A 140 3.47 2.86 -6.89
C LEU A 140 3.00 2.01 -8.07
N VAL A 141 1.93 1.24 -7.88
CA VAL A 141 1.45 0.26 -8.87
C VAL A 141 0.15 0.67 -9.56
N GLU A 142 -0.48 1.74 -9.09
CA GLU A 142 -1.74 2.27 -9.65
C GLU A 142 -1.50 3.07 -10.93
N ASP A 143 -0.33 3.71 -11.05
CA ASP A 143 0.08 4.48 -12.22
C ASP A 143 1.08 3.65 -13.05
N PRO A 144 0.83 3.45 -14.37
CA PRO A 144 1.67 2.60 -15.22
C PRO A 144 3.13 3.07 -15.32
N ASP A 145 3.37 4.39 -15.34
CA ASP A 145 4.72 4.94 -15.51
C ASP A 145 5.54 4.75 -14.23
N THR A 146 4.95 4.98 -13.06
CA THR A 146 5.62 4.73 -11.77
C THR A 146 5.84 3.24 -11.53
N ARG A 147 4.93 2.40 -11.99
CA ARG A 147 5.05 0.95 -11.93
C ARG A 147 6.24 0.44 -12.76
N ALA A 148 6.40 0.94 -13.99
CA ALA A 148 7.55 0.63 -14.83
C ALA A 148 8.85 1.14 -14.21
N ARG A 149 8.85 2.38 -13.73
CA ARG A 149 10.02 2.98 -13.08
C ARG A 149 10.44 2.23 -11.82
N ALA A 150 9.49 1.70 -11.05
CA ALA A 150 9.79 0.86 -9.89
C ALA A 150 10.53 -0.43 -10.29
N ALA A 151 10.17 -1.05 -11.42
CA ALA A 151 10.86 -2.22 -11.94
C ALA A 151 12.32 -1.88 -12.33
N GLU A 152 12.54 -0.76 -13.02
CA GLU A 152 13.87 -0.28 -13.38
C GLU A 152 14.74 -0.02 -12.15
N LEU A 153 14.23 0.69 -11.15
CA LEU A 153 14.95 1.00 -9.90
C LEU A 153 15.39 -0.26 -9.14
N LEU A 154 14.64 -1.35 -9.31
CA LEU A 154 14.94 -2.64 -8.68
C LEU A 154 15.80 -3.55 -9.55
N GLY A 155 16.09 -3.17 -10.81
CA GLY A 155 16.83 -4.00 -11.76
C GLY A 155 16.07 -5.30 -12.11
N ILE A 156 14.75 -5.23 -12.15
CA ILE A 156 13.86 -6.34 -12.54
C ILE A 156 13.15 -6.00 -13.86
N ASP A 157 13.87 -5.38 -14.77
CA ASP A 157 13.36 -4.99 -16.08
C ASP A 157 12.70 -6.17 -16.80
N GLY A 158 11.60 -5.88 -17.48
CA GLY A 158 10.82 -6.91 -18.17
C GLY A 158 9.86 -7.68 -17.25
N ARG A 159 9.80 -7.34 -15.96
CA ARG A 159 8.78 -7.85 -15.03
C ARG A 159 7.78 -6.76 -14.67
N THR A 160 6.60 -7.18 -14.27
CA THR A 160 5.54 -6.29 -13.80
C THR A 160 5.51 -6.26 -12.28
N VAL A 161 5.71 -5.10 -11.68
CA VAL A 161 5.52 -4.91 -10.24
C VAL A 161 4.02 -4.97 -9.94
N GLN A 162 3.61 -5.92 -9.11
CA GLN A 162 2.20 -6.16 -8.77
C GLN A 162 1.79 -5.51 -7.45
N GLN A 163 2.72 -5.44 -6.48
CA GLN A 163 2.46 -4.81 -5.19
C GLN A 163 3.76 -4.50 -4.44
N VAL A 164 3.69 -3.46 -3.62
CA VAL A 164 4.76 -3.08 -2.70
C VAL A 164 4.21 -3.06 -1.27
N LEU A 165 4.87 -3.78 -0.36
CA LEU A 165 4.56 -3.81 1.05
C LEU A 165 5.68 -3.17 1.85
N ARG A 166 5.33 -2.24 2.72
CA ARG A 166 6.18 -1.79 3.79
C ARG A 166 5.99 -2.72 4.99
N VAL A 167 7.09 -3.16 5.60
CA VAL A 167 7.08 -4.12 6.69
C VAL A 167 7.85 -3.56 7.89
N GLY A 168 7.31 -3.74 9.08
CA GLY A 168 7.95 -3.28 10.32
C GLY A 168 7.27 -3.81 11.57
N ARG A 169 7.86 -3.52 12.73
CA ARG A 169 7.21 -3.82 14.01
C ARG A 169 6.20 -2.72 14.33
N PRO A 170 4.93 -3.05 14.55
CA PRO A 170 3.95 -2.06 14.97
C PRO A 170 4.29 -1.58 16.41
N PRO A 171 3.94 -0.35 16.76
CA PRO A 171 3.97 0.11 18.15
C PRO A 171 3.14 -0.83 19.05
N ALA A 172 3.59 -1.05 20.28
CA ALA A 172 2.93 -2.00 21.20
C ALA A 172 1.50 -1.58 21.60
N ASP A 173 1.22 -0.30 21.51
CA ASP A 173 -0.07 0.33 21.82
C ASP A 173 -0.97 0.51 20.58
N LEU A 174 -0.53 0.04 19.42
CA LEU A 174 -1.30 0.16 18.19
C LEU A 174 -2.60 -0.68 18.27
N VAL A 175 -3.71 0.00 18.39
CA VAL A 175 -5.03 -0.62 18.22
C VAL A 175 -5.46 -0.49 16.77
N ALA A 176 -5.36 -1.58 16.02
CA ALA A 176 -5.79 -1.61 14.63
C ALA A 176 -7.30 -1.31 14.53
N GLY A 177 -7.64 -0.28 13.77
CA GLY A 177 -9.02 0.05 13.43
C GLY A 177 -9.66 -1.07 12.60
N ARG A 178 -10.82 -1.56 13.02
CA ARG A 178 -11.59 -2.52 12.20
C ARG A 178 -12.60 -1.78 11.34
N SER A 179 -12.62 -2.08 10.06
CA SER A 179 -13.71 -1.66 9.18
C SER A 179 -15.01 -2.34 9.58
N GLY A 180 -16.13 -1.61 9.48
CA GLY A 180 -17.46 -2.20 9.65
C GLY A 180 -17.71 -3.36 8.67
N ARG A 181 -18.64 -4.21 9.01
CA ARG A 181 -19.14 -5.25 8.10
C ARG A 181 -20.63 -5.00 7.85
N LEU A 182 -21.01 -5.08 6.59
CA LEU A 182 -22.42 -5.01 6.24
C LEU A 182 -23.18 -6.20 6.83
N PRO A 183 -24.43 -6.02 7.26
CA PRO A 183 -25.26 -7.13 7.69
C PRO A 183 -25.47 -8.11 6.54
N LEU A 184 -25.54 -9.40 6.82
CA LEU A 184 -25.62 -10.46 5.82
C LEU A 184 -26.74 -10.22 4.80
N ARG A 185 -27.90 -9.73 5.22
CA ARG A 185 -29.04 -9.38 4.35
C ARG A 185 -28.74 -8.31 3.29
N ALA A 186 -27.69 -7.50 3.50
CA ALA A 186 -27.29 -6.45 2.55
C ALA A 186 -26.33 -6.96 1.47
N VAL A 187 -25.74 -8.15 1.65
CA VAL A 187 -24.71 -8.71 0.77
C VAL A 187 -25.07 -10.10 0.23
N LEU A 188 -26.12 -10.73 0.79
CA LEU A 188 -26.60 -12.03 0.34
C LEU A 188 -27.96 -11.85 -0.34
N SER A 189 -28.06 -12.26 -1.60
CA SER A 189 -29.35 -12.45 -2.31
C SER A 189 -29.64 -13.94 -2.40
N GLN A 190 -30.89 -14.34 -2.13
CA GLN A 190 -31.33 -15.69 -2.46
C GLN A 190 -31.50 -15.77 -3.98
N ALA A 191 -30.88 -16.78 -4.59
CA ALA A 191 -31.20 -17.13 -5.97
C ALA A 191 -32.68 -17.56 -6.02
N ARG A 192 -33.44 -16.95 -6.92
CA ARG A 192 -34.82 -17.37 -7.24
C ARG A 192 -34.80 -18.53 -8.21
#